data_28cb75c2680f86bc59072cd06ff4c69e
#
_entry.id   28cb75c2680f86bc59072cd06ff4c69e
#
_cell.length_a   1.000
_cell.length_b   1.000
_cell.length_c   1.000
_cell.angle_alpha   90.00
_cell.angle_beta   90.00
_cell.angle_gamma   90.00
#
_symmetry.space_group_name_H-M   'P 1'
#
loop_
_entity.id
_entity.type
_entity.pdbx_description
1 polymer ?
#
loop_
_entity_poly.entity_id
_entity_poly.type
_entity_poly.pdbx_seq_one_letter_code
_entity_poly.pdbx_strand_id
1 'polypeptide(L)'
;MAITIKEVTGRQDLRRFVRFPNELYAGNEYYVPQIETMELDTLTPEKNRAFEVCEGKYWLAEDGDGKVVGRIAGIINYKYNQKIGRKLCRFGWIDFIESQEVVHQLIGKVEEYAREKGMDVVEGPVGFLEFDISGVLVEGFDQVPTAYGKYNYPYYEPLILAEGYVKSTDFVEYRISVPTDLDRYHRMARIVSERYGLREGDYRSKSELLRKYVDGIFSVMNSCYSKLHGFSELSPAQCEDLKKQFLPNINIDYVSVIVDRNDKVIGFGITLPSLSLALQKAKGHLFPFGFIHVLRALRKNDTIDALLIAISEEYQDKGVNAMIVSKIGEGMKKNGIKYVESTRELEDNHNVQNIWGRFEHRLHKRARVYIKELQ
;
A
#
# COMPACT_ATOMS: atom_id res chain seq x y z
N MET A 1 -31.52 -12.33 -9.61
CA MET A 1 -31.72 -11.87 -8.21
C MET A 1 -31.95 -10.37 -8.29
N ALA A 2 -32.96 -9.80 -7.66
CA ALA A 2 -33.12 -8.34 -7.69
C ALA A 2 -31.99 -7.72 -6.86
N ILE A 3 -31.19 -6.86 -7.50
CA ILE A 3 -30.09 -6.14 -6.83
C ILE A 3 -30.50 -4.69 -6.65
N THR A 4 -30.29 -4.15 -5.47
CA THR A 4 -30.53 -2.74 -5.15
C THR A 4 -29.23 -2.09 -4.75
N ILE A 5 -28.90 -0.94 -5.37
CA ILE A 5 -27.72 -0.16 -4.98
C ILE A 5 -28.13 0.93 -4.01
N LYS A 6 -27.47 0.94 -2.85
CA LYS A 6 -27.70 1.90 -1.78
C LYS A 6 -26.44 2.75 -1.56
N GLU A 7 -26.59 4.08 -1.60
CA GLU A 7 -25.54 4.98 -1.18
C GLU A 7 -25.35 4.91 0.35
N VAL A 8 -24.09 4.86 0.77
CA VAL A 8 -23.70 4.83 2.20
C VAL A 8 -23.78 6.25 2.74
N THR A 9 -24.77 6.52 3.58
CA THR A 9 -25.03 7.88 4.10
C THR A 9 -24.81 8.03 5.60
N GLY A 10 -24.53 6.96 6.30
CA GLY A 10 -24.40 7.00 7.76
C GLY A 10 -23.44 5.95 8.31
N ARG A 11 -23.13 6.10 9.61
CA ARG A 11 -22.15 5.24 10.31
C ARG A 11 -22.54 3.75 10.30
N GLN A 12 -23.82 3.44 10.30
CA GLN A 12 -24.28 2.04 10.25
C GLN A 12 -24.00 1.41 8.90
N ASP A 13 -24.33 2.10 7.81
CA ASP A 13 -24.05 1.63 6.47
C ASP A 13 -22.54 1.57 6.20
N LEU A 14 -21.77 2.56 6.69
CA LEU A 14 -20.31 2.54 6.57
C LEU A 14 -19.70 1.32 7.29
N ARG A 15 -20.24 0.93 8.45
CA ARG A 15 -19.81 -0.32 9.11
C ARG A 15 -20.13 -1.56 8.29
N ARG A 16 -21.30 -1.63 7.66
CA ARG A 16 -21.65 -2.74 6.75
C ARG A 16 -20.69 -2.77 5.56
N PHE A 17 -20.38 -1.60 4.99
CA PHE A 17 -19.41 -1.44 3.92
C PHE A 17 -18.04 -1.98 4.30
N VAL A 18 -17.52 -1.61 5.46
CA VAL A 18 -16.20 -2.05 5.94
C VAL A 18 -16.17 -3.55 6.27
N ARG A 19 -17.26 -4.12 6.80
CA ARG A 19 -17.35 -5.52 7.24
C ARG A 19 -17.56 -6.52 6.10
N PHE A 20 -18.15 -6.10 5.01
CA PHE A 20 -18.51 -6.99 3.92
C PHE A 20 -17.37 -7.90 3.44
N PRO A 21 -16.13 -7.46 3.24
CA PRO A 21 -15.04 -8.37 2.84
C PRO A 21 -14.76 -9.48 3.85
N ASN A 22 -14.89 -9.19 5.15
CA ASN A 22 -14.69 -10.21 6.19
C ASN A 22 -15.76 -11.32 6.12
N GLU A 23 -16.96 -10.97 5.64
CA GLU A 23 -18.05 -11.94 5.40
C GLU A 23 -17.82 -12.69 4.09
N LEU A 24 -17.46 -11.96 3.01
CA LEU A 24 -17.23 -12.54 1.68
C LEU A 24 -16.08 -13.55 1.67
N TYR A 25 -14.98 -13.24 2.37
CA TYR A 25 -13.79 -14.08 2.42
C TYR A 25 -13.73 -14.96 3.67
N ALA A 26 -14.84 -15.13 4.38
CA ALA A 26 -14.89 -15.96 5.59
C ALA A 26 -14.40 -17.40 5.30
N GLY A 27 -13.40 -17.85 6.05
CA GLY A 27 -12.81 -19.19 5.87
C GLY A 27 -11.75 -19.29 4.78
N ASN A 28 -11.46 -18.23 4.03
CA ASN A 28 -10.37 -18.22 3.07
C ASN A 28 -9.02 -18.08 3.80
N GLU A 29 -8.11 -19.02 3.57
CA GLU A 29 -6.80 -19.07 4.24
C GLU A 29 -5.80 -18.00 3.78
N TYR A 30 -6.01 -17.39 2.62
CA TYR A 30 -5.15 -16.35 2.06
C TYR A 30 -5.66 -14.94 2.34
N TYR A 31 -6.89 -14.77 2.81
CA TYR A 31 -7.42 -13.44 3.11
C TYR A 31 -6.82 -12.85 4.38
N VAL A 32 -6.35 -11.61 4.30
CA VAL A 32 -5.87 -10.81 5.44
C VAL A 32 -6.86 -9.67 5.71
N PRO A 33 -7.63 -9.74 6.79
CA PRO A 33 -8.59 -8.70 7.15
C PRO A 33 -7.89 -7.38 7.47
N GLN A 34 -8.41 -6.27 6.97
CA GLN A 34 -8.03 -4.95 7.44
C GLN A 34 -8.62 -4.68 8.83
N ILE A 35 -7.99 -3.81 9.61
CA ILE A 35 -8.49 -3.44 10.94
C ILE A 35 -9.73 -2.55 10.78
N GLU A 36 -10.90 -3.03 11.22
CA GLU A 36 -12.20 -2.36 11.03
C GLU A 36 -12.18 -0.89 11.47
N THR A 37 -11.58 -0.57 12.60
CA THR A 37 -11.53 0.79 13.11
C THR A 37 -10.67 1.71 12.24
N MET A 38 -9.56 1.20 11.69
CA MET A 38 -8.70 1.97 10.78
C MET A 38 -9.39 2.21 9.44
N GLU A 39 -10.07 1.20 8.89
CA GLU A 39 -10.85 1.35 7.66
C GLU A 39 -11.99 2.37 7.83
N LEU A 40 -12.70 2.32 8.95
CA LEU A 40 -13.73 3.32 9.26
C LEU A 40 -13.15 4.74 9.34
N ASP A 41 -11.98 4.90 9.94
CA ASP A 41 -11.32 6.19 10.03
C ASP A 41 -10.82 6.68 8.66
N THR A 42 -10.28 5.78 7.83
CA THR A 42 -9.86 6.07 6.45
C THR A 42 -11.02 6.57 5.57
N LEU A 43 -12.21 6.00 5.76
CA LEU A 43 -13.40 6.34 4.96
C LEU A 43 -14.26 7.48 5.56
N THR A 44 -13.83 8.05 6.69
CA THR A 44 -14.55 9.15 7.37
C THR A 44 -13.86 10.48 7.10
N PRO A 45 -14.53 11.45 6.43
CA PRO A 45 -13.91 12.71 6.01
C PRO A 45 -13.24 13.51 7.16
N GLU A 46 -13.86 13.54 8.34
CA GLU A 46 -13.35 14.28 9.49
C GLU A 46 -12.09 13.65 10.11
N LYS A 47 -11.76 12.41 9.71
CA LYS A 47 -10.65 11.64 10.27
C LYS A 47 -9.49 11.43 9.29
N ASN A 48 -9.74 11.59 8.01
CA ASN A 48 -8.75 11.33 6.95
C ASN A 48 -8.40 12.61 6.19
N ARG A 49 -7.16 13.05 6.31
CA ARG A 49 -6.63 14.23 5.61
C ARG A 49 -6.60 14.11 4.09
N ALA A 50 -6.77 12.92 3.54
CA ALA A 50 -6.94 12.75 2.10
C ALA A 50 -8.12 13.58 1.56
N PHE A 51 -9.18 13.78 2.37
CA PHE A 51 -10.33 14.59 1.98
C PHE A 51 -10.05 16.09 1.87
N GLU A 52 -8.87 16.58 2.24
CA GLU A 52 -8.44 17.95 1.92
C GLU A 52 -8.29 18.16 0.39
N VAL A 53 -8.03 17.08 -0.35
CA VAL A 53 -7.78 17.09 -1.81
C VAL A 53 -8.62 16.06 -2.57
N CYS A 54 -9.39 15.25 -1.86
CA CYS A 54 -10.23 14.20 -2.43
C CYS A 54 -11.70 14.39 -2.06
N GLU A 55 -12.56 13.87 -2.92
CA GLU A 55 -13.99 13.66 -2.64
C GLU A 55 -14.30 12.19 -2.87
N GLY A 56 -15.22 11.60 -2.09
CA GLY A 56 -15.59 10.19 -2.24
C GLY A 56 -17.05 9.91 -1.91
N LYS A 57 -17.64 8.97 -2.63
CA LYS A 57 -18.94 8.36 -2.34
C LYS A 57 -18.79 6.84 -2.29
N TYR A 58 -19.65 6.19 -1.52
CA TYR A 58 -19.62 4.74 -1.31
C TYR A 58 -20.98 4.13 -1.56
N TRP A 59 -21.00 2.93 -2.13
CA TRP A 59 -22.24 2.19 -2.41
C TRP A 59 -22.13 0.74 -1.98
N LEU A 60 -23.27 0.23 -1.51
CA LEU A 60 -23.53 -1.18 -1.23
C LEU A 60 -24.48 -1.73 -2.29
N ALA A 61 -24.20 -2.94 -2.77
CA ALA A 61 -25.19 -3.76 -3.49
C ALA A 61 -25.86 -4.70 -2.50
N GLU A 62 -27.19 -4.69 -2.45
CA GLU A 62 -28.00 -5.53 -1.58
C GLU A 62 -28.89 -6.46 -2.44
N ASP A 63 -29.04 -7.70 -2.02
CA ASP A 63 -29.96 -8.64 -2.63
C ASP A 63 -31.42 -8.39 -2.17
N GLY A 64 -32.37 -9.19 -2.66
CA GLY A 64 -33.78 -9.06 -2.31
C GLY A 64 -34.12 -9.22 -0.83
N ASP A 65 -33.23 -9.82 -0.06
CA ASP A 65 -33.36 -10.00 1.40
C ASP A 65 -32.62 -8.92 2.19
N GLY A 66 -32.01 -7.93 1.52
CA GLY A 66 -31.25 -6.83 2.13
C GLY A 66 -29.84 -7.22 2.60
N LYS A 67 -29.36 -8.40 2.19
CA LYS A 67 -27.99 -8.83 2.46
C LYS A 67 -27.01 -8.12 1.51
N VAL A 68 -25.88 -7.65 2.03
CA VAL A 68 -24.82 -7.07 1.21
C VAL A 68 -24.18 -8.14 0.34
N VAL A 69 -24.12 -7.91 -0.96
CA VAL A 69 -23.52 -8.79 -1.97
C VAL A 69 -22.41 -8.10 -2.77
N GLY A 70 -22.17 -6.80 -2.51
CA GLY A 70 -21.07 -6.06 -3.10
C GLY A 70 -20.92 -4.68 -2.49
N ARG A 71 -19.73 -4.09 -2.67
CA ARG A 71 -19.40 -2.72 -2.29
C ARG A 71 -18.47 -2.07 -3.30
N ILE A 72 -18.51 -0.76 -3.40
CA ILE A 72 -17.56 0.05 -4.19
C ILE A 72 -17.49 1.48 -3.65
N ALA A 73 -16.31 2.11 -3.80
CA ALA A 73 -16.10 3.53 -3.59
C ALA A 73 -15.81 4.22 -4.93
N GLY A 74 -16.40 5.39 -5.16
CA GLY A 74 -16.00 6.33 -6.20
C GLY A 74 -15.24 7.49 -5.57
N ILE A 75 -14.09 7.86 -6.12
CA ILE A 75 -13.15 8.81 -5.51
C ILE A 75 -12.61 9.75 -6.57
N ILE A 76 -12.57 11.04 -6.27
CA ILE A 76 -11.92 12.03 -7.12
C ILE A 76 -10.79 12.66 -6.31
N ASN A 77 -9.55 12.53 -6.80
CA ASN A 77 -8.39 13.22 -6.23
C ASN A 77 -8.07 14.43 -7.12
N TYR A 78 -8.56 15.59 -6.74
CA TYR A 78 -8.41 16.83 -7.53
C TYR A 78 -6.95 17.27 -7.68
N LYS A 79 -6.11 17.05 -6.66
CA LYS A 79 -4.68 17.38 -6.71
C LYS A 79 -3.96 16.52 -7.74
N TYR A 80 -4.26 15.22 -7.76
CA TYR A 80 -3.70 14.29 -8.74
C TYR A 80 -4.19 14.63 -10.15
N ASN A 81 -5.48 14.88 -10.32
CA ASN A 81 -6.08 15.25 -11.61
C ASN A 81 -5.43 16.51 -12.19
N GLN A 82 -5.20 17.53 -11.34
CA GLN A 82 -4.50 18.75 -11.75
C GLN A 82 -3.06 18.46 -12.18
N LYS A 83 -2.35 17.60 -11.44
CA LYS A 83 -0.97 17.21 -11.74
C LYS A 83 -0.84 16.53 -13.11
N ILE A 84 -1.75 15.61 -13.43
CA ILE A 84 -1.69 14.82 -14.67
C ILE A 84 -2.44 15.47 -15.84
N GLY A 85 -3.18 16.56 -15.59
CA GLY A 85 -3.99 17.25 -16.60
C GLY A 85 -5.17 16.40 -17.12
N ARG A 86 -5.74 15.48 -16.30
CA ARG A 86 -6.86 14.61 -16.68
C ARG A 86 -8.03 14.74 -15.70
N LYS A 87 -9.22 14.47 -16.21
CA LYS A 87 -10.47 14.44 -15.43
C LYS A 87 -10.79 13.00 -15.03
N LEU A 88 -10.09 12.51 -14.00
CA LEU A 88 -10.11 11.12 -13.58
C LEU A 88 -10.97 10.93 -12.32
N CYS A 89 -11.90 9.98 -12.36
CA CYS A 89 -12.52 9.39 -11.20
C CYS A 89 -11.87 8.03 -10.92
N ARG A 90 -11.58 7.74 -9.66
CA ARG A 90 -11.08 6.44 -9.24
C ARG A 90 -12.22 5.59 -8.72
N PHE A 91 -12.16 4.26 -8.89
CA PHE A 91 -12.91 3.36 -8.04
C PHE A 91 -11.96 2.63 -7.09
N GLY A 92 -12.43 2.35 -5.88
CA GLY A 92 -11.68 1.63 -4.86
C GLY A 92 -12.60 0.82 -3.97
N TRP A 93 -12.06 0.14 -2.95
CA TRP A 93 -12.83 -0.68 -2.02
C TRP A 93 -13.88 -1.57 -2.69
N ILE A 94 -13.56 -2.06 -3.90
CA ILE A 94 -14.47 -2.92 -4.65
C ILE A 94 -14.35 -4.36 -4.15
N ASP A 95 -15.48 -4.92 -3.70
CA ASP A 95 -15.65 -6.32 -3.35
C ASP A 95 -17.05 -6.77 -3.74
N PHE A 96 -17.19 -7.98 -4.28
CA PHE A 96 -18.48 -8.49 -4.78
C PHE A 96 -18.50 -10.03 -4.85
N ILE A 97 -19.69 -10.60 -4.78
CA ILE A 97 -19.93 -12.02 -5.08
C ILE A 97 -19.75 -12.28 -6.58
N GLU A 98 -19.58 -13.53 -7.00
CA GLU A 98 -19.47 -13.91 -8.41
C GLU A 98 -20.79 -13.66 -9.17
N SER A 99 -20.98 -12.41 -9.61
CA SER A 99 -22.19 -11.98 -10.32
C SER A 99 -21.88 -10.77 -11.20
N GLN A 100 -22.05 -10.91 -12.52
CA GLN A 100 -21.90 -9.81 -13.47
C GLN A 100 -22.91 -8.69 -13.20
N GLU A 101 -24.14 -9.02 -12.81
CA GLU A 101 -25.19 -8.06 -12.48
C GLU A 101 -24.75 -7.13 -11.32
N VAL A 102 -24.14 -7.70 -10.27
CA VAL A 102 -23.66 -6.93 -9.13
C VAL A 102 -22.52 -5.98 -9.57
N VAL A 103 -21.57 -6.49 -10.36
CA VAL A 103 -20.43 -5.68 -10.86
C VAL A 103 -20.93 -4.57 -11.76
N HIS A 104 -21.81 -4.89 -12.72
CA HIS A 104 -22.41 -3.92 -13.63
C HIS A 104 -23.06 -2.75 -12.89
N GLN A 105 -23.90 -3.05 -11.89
CA GLN A 105 -24.59 -2.00 -11.14
C GLN A 105 -23.64 -1.19 -10.25
N LEU A 106 -22.66 -1.82 -9.60
CA LEU A 106 -21.67 -1.11 -8.76
C LEU A 106 -20.77 -0.19 -9.59
N ILE A 107 -20.18 -0.69 -10.67
CA ILE A 107 -19.32 0.08 -11.57
C ILE A 107 -20.14 1.19 -12.23
N GLY A 108 -21.38 0.89 -12.67
CA GLY A 108 -22.30 1.86 -13.23
C GLY A 108 -22.53 3.07 -12.31
N LYS A 109 -22.62 2.87 -10.99
CA LYS A 109 -22.74 3.98 -10.02
C LYS A 109 -21.49 4.86 -9.95
N VAL A 110 -20.31 4.28 -10.06
CA VAL A 110 -19.06 5.08 -10.12
C VAL A 110 -18.98 5.87 -11.43
N GLU A 111 -19.37 5.26 -12.55
CA GLU A 111 -19.39 5.95 -13.85
C GLU A 111 -20.43 7.08 -13.89
N GLU A 112 -21.61 6.87 -13.30
CA GLU A 112 -22.64 7.90 -13.11
C GLU A 112 -22.09 9.06 -12.28
N TYR A 113 -21.49 8.77 -11.12
CA TYR A 113 -20.84 9.77 -10.26
C TYR A 113 -19.72 10.51 -10.98
N ALA A 114 -18.88 9.81 -11.75
CA ALA A 114 -17.84 10.41 -12.54
C ALA A 114 -18.40 11.43 -13.55
N ARG A 115 -19.45 11.07 -14.30
CA ARG A 115 -20.14 11.98 -15.25
C ARG A 115 -20.76 13.18 -14.55
N GLU A 116 -21.43 12.99 -13.40
CA GLU A 116 -22.02 14.07 -12.60
C GLU A 116 -20.95 15.09 -12.16
N LYS A 117 -19.73 14.61 -11.89
CA LYS A 117 -18.58 15.45 -11.49
C LYS A 117 -17.75 15.97 -12.66
N GLY A 118 -18.17 15.71 -13.90
CA GLY A 118 -17.47 16.16 -15.11
C GLY A 118 -16.14 15.44 -15.34
N MET A 119 -16.00 14.22 -14.82
CA MET A 119 -14.88 13.33 -15.12
C MET A 119 -15.16 12.55 -16.39
N ASP A 120 -14.14 12.28 -17.19
CA ASP A 120 -14.21 11.59 -18.48
C ASP A 120 -13.47 10.23 -18.48
N VAL A 121 -12.84 9.89 -17.39
CA VAL A 121 -12.10 8.64 -17.20
C VAL A 121 -12.43 8.03 -15.86
N VAL A 122 -12.53 6.68 -15.80
CA VAL A 122 -12.59 5.92 -14.56
C VAL A 122 -11.44 4.94 -14.50
N GLU A 123 -10.69 4.96 -13.39
CA GLU A 123 -9.53 4.09 -13.15
C GLU A 123 -9.61 3.43 -11.77
N GLY A 124 -9.21 2.18 -11.66
CA GLY A 124 -9.16 1.48 -10.37
C GLY A 124 -8.92 -0.03 -10.46
N PRO A 125 -8.91 -0.68 -9.30
CA PRO A 125 -9.09 -0.13 -7.97
C PRO A 125 -7.88 0.69 -7.50
N VAL A 126 -8.12 1.92 -7.04
CA VAL A 126 -7.12 2.81 -6.43
C VAL A 126 -7.79 3.58 -5.30
N GLY A 127 -7.10 3.80 -4.18
CA GLY A 127 -7.63 4.54 -3.05
C GLY A 127 -7.52 6.06 -3.19
N PHE A 128 -7.69 6.77 -2.08
CA PHE A 128 -7.54 8.22 -2.01
C PHE A 128 -6.11 8.67 -2.33
N LEU A 129 -5.15 8.00 -1.68
CA LEU A 129 -3.72 8.27 -1.79
C LEU A 129 -2.96 7.00 -2.21
N GLU A 130 -1.70 7.16 -2.57
CA GLU A 130 -0.82 6.08 -3.04
C GLU A 130 -0.58 4.98 -2.00
N PHE A 131 -0.73 5.30 -0.72
CA PHE A 131 -0.56 4.33 0.38
C PHE A 131 -1.78 3.46 0.63
N ASP A 132 -2.89 3.77 0.01
CA ASP A 132 -4.10 2.94 0.09
C ASP A 132 -3.97 1.69 -0.79
N ILE A 133 -4.74 0.66 -0.45
CA ILE A 133 -4.74 -0.60 -1.18
C ILE A 133 -5.26 -0.38 -2.60
N SER A 134 -4.49 -0.80 -3.60
CA SER A 134 -4.81 -0.66 -5.02
C SER A 134 -4.68 -1.98 -5.78
N GLY A 135 -5.34 -2.09 -6.93
CA GLY A 135 -5.28 -3.24 -7.83
C GLY A 135 -6.13 -4.43 -7.40
N VAL A 136 -6.52 -5.21 -8.41
CA VAL A 136 -7.14 -6.54 -8.29
C VAL A 136 -6.05 -7.57 -8.41
N LEU A 137 -5.97 -8.53 -7.49
CA LEU A 137 -5.07 -9.67 -7.58
C LEU A 137 -5.40 -10.48 -8.85
N VAL A 138 -4.40 -10.69 -9.70
CA VAL A 138 -4.52 -11.45 -10.96
C VAL A 138 -3.58 -12.66 -11.00
N GLU A 139 -2.52 -12.68 -10.17
CA GLU A 139 -1.61 -13.81 -9.98
C GLU A 139 -1.26 -13.95 -8.48
N GLY A 140 -1.06 -15.19 -8.01
CA GLY A 140 -0.68 -15.49 -6.63
C GLY A 140 -1.86 -15.62 -5.68
N PHE A 141 -2.97 -16.20 -6.14
CA PHE A 141 -4.17 -16.47 -5.33
C PHE A 141 -3.94 -17.48 -4.19
N ASP A 142 -2.83 -18.22 -4.24
CA ASP A 142 -2.34 -19.16 -3.24
C ASP A 142 -1.30 -18.53 -2.28
N GLN A 143 -1.18 -17.21 -2.27
CA GLN A 143 -0.22 -16.48 -1.45
C GLN A 143 -0.93 -15.53 -0.49
N VAL A 144 -0.51 -15.53 0.79
CA VAL A 144 -0.99 -14.55 1.77
C VAL A 144 -0.43 -13.17 1.41
N PRO A 145 -1.26 -12.13 1.23
CA PRO A 145 -0.78 -10.78 0.97
C PRO A 145 -0.10 -10.17 2.19
N THR A 146 0.74 -9.16 1.97
CA THR A 146 1.19 -8.28 3.04
C THR A 146 -0.01 -7.54 3.68
N ALA A 147 0.18 -6.91 4.84
CA ALA A 147 -0.85 -6.07 5.46
C ALA A 147 -1.26 -4.86 4.56
N TYR A 148 -0.46 -4.56 3.55
CA TYR A 148 -0.64 -3.48 2.57
C TYR A 148 -1.18 -3.98 1.22
N GLY A 149 -1.41 -5.28 1.10
CA GLY A 149 -1.98 -5.92 -0.08
C GLY A 149 -3.46 -6.26 0.11
N LYS A 150 -4.09 -6.74 -0.96
CA LYS A 150 -5.48 -7.22 -0.94
C LYS A 150 -5.55 -8.62 -1.52
N TYR A 151 -6.44 -9.43 -0.98
CA TYR A 151 -6.91 -10.68 -1.60
C TYR A 151 -8.25 -10.44 -2.29
N ASN A 152 -8.45 -11.10 -3.41
CA ASN A 152 -9.74 -11.26 -4.07
C ASN A 152 -9.80 -12.61 -4.80
N TYR A 153 -11.01 -13.07 -5.11
CA TYR A 153 -11.21 -14.29 -5.89
C TYR A 153 -10.83 -14.09 -7.37
N PRO A 154 -10.47 -15.17 -8.10
CA PRO A 154 -10.09 -15.09 -9.52
C PRO A 154 -11.15 -14.52 -10.46
N TYR A 155 -12.42 -14.60 -10.12
CA TYR A 155 -13.52 -14.11 -10.94
C TYR A 155 -13.59 -12.57 -11.05
N TYR A 156 -12.77 -11.82 -10.27
CA TYR A 156 -12.81 -10.36 -10.31
C TYR A 156 -12.37 -9.79 -11.66
N GLU A 157 -11.23 -10.25 -12.19
CA GLU A 157 -10.71 -9.75 -13.45
C GLU A 157 -11.67 -9.94 -14.62
N PRO A 158 -12.17 -11.16 -14.94
CA PRO A 158 -13.07 -11.33 -16.07
C PRO A 158 -14.37 -10.52 -15.95
N LEU A 159 -14.90 -10.33 -14.75
CA LEU A 159 -16.13 -9.55 -14.55
C LEU A 159 -15.88 -8.04 -14.72
N ILE A 160 -14.72 -7.51 -14.34
CA ILE A 160 -14.35 -6.11 -14.58
C ILE A 160 -14.08 -5.87 -16.08
N LEU A 161 -13.38 -6.79 -16.75
CA LEU A 161 -13.14 -6.69 -18.19
C LEU A 161 -14.43 -6.70 -19.01
N ALA A 162 -15.46 -7.46 -18.57
CA ALA A 162 -16.77 -7.49 -19.21
C ALA A 162 -17.51 -6.14 -19.16
N GLU A 163 -17.15 -5.24 -18.21
CA GLU A 163 -17.66 -3.85 -18.16
C GLU A 163 -16.92 -2.90 -19.12
N GLY A 164 -16.03 -3.41 -19.98
CA GLY A 164 -15.30 -2.63 -20.97
C GLY A 164 -14.05 -1.91 -20.45
N TYR A 165 -13.59 -2.28 -19.27
CA TYR A 165 -12.32 -1.81 -18.74
C TYR A 165 -11.13 -2.54 -19.39
N VAL A 166 -10.00 -1.87 -19.48
CA VAL A 166 -8.74 -2.43 -19.97
C VAL A 166 -7.64 -2.24 -18.92
N LYS A 167 -6.55 -2.96 -19.04
CA LYS A 167 -5.38 -2.79 -18.16
C LYS A 167 -4.85 -1.36 -18.25
N SER A 168 -4.65 -0.72 -17.09
CA SER A 168 -3.89 0.53 -16.93
C SER A 168 -2.44 0.23 -16.55
N THR A 169 -2.21 -0.38 -15.39
CA THR A 169 -0.88 -0.74 -14.89
C THR A 169 -0.96 -1.98 -13.99
N ASP A 170 0.16 -2.67 -13.82
CA ASP A 170 0.29 -3.75 -12.85
C ASP A 170 1.19 -3.34 -11.69
N PHE A 171 0.87 -3.83 -10.52
CA PHE A 171 1.77 -3.91 -9.38
C PHE A 171 2.28 -5.32 -9.22
N VAL A 172 3.57 -5.45 -8.92
CA VAL A 172 4.24 -6.73 -8.68
C VAL A 172 4.75 -6.81 -7.24
N GLU A 173 4.74 -8.00 -6.66
CA GLU A 173 5.25 -8.26 -5.33
C GLU A 173 6.21 -9.45 -5.36
N TYR A 174 7.35 -9.29 -4.69
CA TYR A 174 8.41 -10.28 -4.64
C TYR A 174 8.56 -10.83 -3.22
N ARG A 175 8.82 -12.12 -3.13
CA ARG A 175 9.35 -12.75 -1.92
C ARG A 175 10.83 -12.98 -2.09
N ILE A 176 11.63 -12.44 -1.18
CA ILE A 176 13.08 -12.40 -1.24
C ILE A 176 13.63 -13.17 -0.05
N SER A 177 14.60 -14.08 -0.28
CA SER A 177 15.36 -14.74 0.79
C SER A 177 16.44 -13.79 1.32
N VAL A 178 16.51 -13.63 2.64
CA VAL A 178 17.56 -12.82 3.28
C VAL A 178 18.89 -13.55 3.12
N PRO A 179 19.92 -12.91 2.55
CA PRO A 179 21.21 -13.56 2.36
C PRO A 179 21.90 -13.83 3.69
N THR A 180 22.55 -14.99 3.79
CA THR A 180 23.35 -15.36 4.96
C THR A 180 24.67 -14.58 5.04
N ASP A 181 25.20 -14.17 3.87
CA ASP A 181 26.42 -13.38 3.74
C ASP A 181 26.11 -11.96 3.23
N LEU A 182 26.49 -10.96 4.01
CA LEU A 182 26.35 -9.55 3.71
C LEU A 182 27.69 -8.86 3.37
N ASP A 183 28.81 -9.58 3.33
CA ASP A 183 30.14 -9.00 3.16
C ASP A 183 30.29 -8.19 1.89
N ARG A 184 29.65 -8.61 0.80
CA ARG A 184 29.66 -7.83 -0.44
C ARG A 184 28.99 -6.45 -0.24
N TYR A 185 27.84 -6.42 0.47
CA TYR A 185 27.10 -5.18 0.72
C TYR A 185 27.86 -4.28 1.68
N HIS A 186 28.51 -4.83 2.71
CA HIS A 186 29.35 -4.08 3.63
C HIS A 186 30.55 -3.44 2.91
N ARG A 187 31.24 -4.18 2.04
CA ARG A 187 32.32 -3.63 1.23
C ARG A 187 31.85 -2.52 0.30
N MET A 188 30.73 -2.72 -0.41
CA MET A 188 30.17 -1.70 -1.29
C MET A 188 29.70 -0.47 -0.52
N ALA A 189 29.05 -0.65 0.62
CA ALA A 189 28.60 0.44 1.49
C ALA A 189 29.78 1.32 1.93
N ARG A 190 30.91 0.71 2.35
CA ARG A 190 32.13 1.42 2.70
C ARG A 190 32.71 2.22 1.54
N ILE A 191 32.83 1.62 0.36
CA ILE A 191 33.35 2.29 -0.85
C ILE A 191 32.47 3.51 -1.20
N VAL A 192 31.15 3.36 -1.16
CA VAL A 192 30.20 4.44 -1.47
C VAL A 192 30.27 5.55 -0.42
N SER A 193 30.33 5.18 0.86
CA SER A 193 30.48 6.10 1.99
C SER A 193 31.74 6.96 1.83
N GLU A 194 32.89 6.34 1.60
CA GLU A 194 34.18 7.04 1.43
C GLU A 194 34.18 7.93 0.16
N ARG A 195 33.71 7.40 -0.96
CA ARG A 195 33.72 8.09 -2.25
C ARG A 195 32.87 9.35 -2.28
N TYR A 196 31.68 9.30 -1.66
CA TYR A 196 30.71 10.39 -1.73
C TYR A 196 30.55 11.16 -0.43
N GLY A 197 31.27 10.76 0.64
CA GLY A 197 31.16 11.37 1.96
C GLY A 197 29.80 11.17 2.60
N LEU A 198 29.21 10.00 2.37
CA LEU A 198 27.90 9.63 2.91
C LEU A 198 28.06 8.79 4.18
N ARG A 199 27.08 8.82 5.05
CA ARG A 199 27.05 7.99 6.25
C ARG A 199 25.64 7.59 6.64
N GLU A 200 25.53 6.59 7.52
CA GLU A 200 24.28 6.31 8.23
C GLU A 200 23.91 7.48 9.15
N GLY A 201 22.64 7.76 9.26
CA GLY A 201 22.11 8.71 10.24
C GLY A 201 22.41 8.27 11.67
N ASP A 202 22.77 9.21 12.52
CA ASP A 202 23.07 8.95 13.93
C ASP A 202 21.79 9.01 14.77
N TYR A 203 21.19 7.85 15.04
CA TYR A 203 20.02 7.67 15.92
C TYR A 203 20.10 6.35 16.69
N ARG A 204 19.70 6.38 17.95
CA ARG A 204 19.69 5.21 18.85
C ARG A 204 18.30 4.85 19.34
N SER A 205 17.31 5.66 18.99
CA SER A 205 15.90 5.44 19.37
C SER A 205 14.95 5.94 18.29
N LYS A 206 13.71 5.46 18.33
CA LYS A 206 12.63 5.97 17.45
C LYS A 206 12.47 7.48 17.58
N SER A 207 12.52 8.00 18.80
CA SER A 207 12.39 9.43 19.09
C SER A 207 13.48 10.26 18.41
N GLU A 208 14.73 9.77 18.44
CA GLU A 208 15.84 10.44 17.76
C GLU A 208 15.73 10.39 16.25
N LEU A 209 15.39 9.20 15.69
CA LEU A 209 15.14 9.03 14.27
C LEU A 209 14.13 10.06 13.76
N LEU A 210 13.00 10.17 14.44
CA LEU A 210 11.95 11.11 14.07
C LEU A 210 12.38 12.56 14.18
N ARG A 211 12.90 12.93 15.33
CA ARG A 211 13.31 14.32 15.57
C ARG A 211 14.35 14.81 14.57
N LYS A 212 15.33 13.94 14.21
CA LYS A 212 16.44 14.33 13.35
C LYS A 212 16.14 14.20 11.86
N TYR A 213 15.41 13.15 11.43
CA TYR A 213 15.43 12.75 10.03
C TYR A 213 14.08 12.64 9.36
N VAL A 214 12.97 12.63 10.10
CA VAL A 214 11.66 12.34 9.50
C VAL A 214 11.24 13.34 8.43
N ASP A 215 11.52 14.63 8.63
CA ASP A 215 11.17 15.66 7.64
C ASP A 215 12.03 15.52 6.37
N GLY A 216 13.31 15.15 6.53
CA GLY A 216 14.19 14.81 5.42
C GLY A 216 13.73 13.55 4.66
N ILE A 217 13.25 12.53 5.37
CA ILE A 217 12.68 11.32 4.77
C ILE A 217 11.47 11.69 3.89
N PHE A 218 10.51 12.47 4.40
CA PHE A 218 9.36 12.91 3.62
C PHE A 218 9.73 13.81 2.44
N SER A 219 10.74 14.67 2.60
CA SER A 219 11.25 15.50 1.52
C SER A 219 11.81 14.65 0.37
N VAL A 220 12.66 13.66 0.68
CA VAL A 220 13.21 12.74 -0.32
C VAL A 220 12.09 11.89 -0.94
N MET A 221 11.14 11.41 -0.14
CA MET A 221 9.99 10.63 -0.63
C MET A 221 9.15 11.44 -1.60
N ASN A 222 8.71 12.65 -1.24
CA ASN A 222 7.91 13.50 -2.11
C ASN A 222 8.63 13.80 -3.43
N SER A 223 9.94 14.09 -3.38
CA SER A 223 10.74 14.33 -4.58
C SER A 223 10.83 13.09 -5.48
N CYS A 224 11.20 11.94 -4.91
CA CYS A 224 11.43 10.72 -5.69
C CYS A 224 10.14 10.08 -6.22
N TYR A 225 9.06 10.14 -5.44
CA TYR A 225 7.79 9.53 -5.82
C TYR A 225 6.91 10.43 -6.68
N SER A 226 7.29 11.70 -6.82
CA SER A 226 6.53 12.66 -7.66
C SER A 226 6.29 12.18 -9.10
N LYS A 227 7.14 11.30 -9.63
CA LYS A 227 7.04 10.76 -11.00
C LYS A 227 6.26 9.44 -11.06
N LEU A 228 5.92 8.82 -9.93
CA LEU A 228 5.21 7.55 -9.91
C LEU A 228 3.73 7.73 -10.26
N HIS A 229 3.18 6.72 -10.95
CA HIS A 229 1.75 6.65 -11.26
C HIS A 229 0.93 6.66 -9.98
N GLY A 230 -0.15 7.45 -9.96
CA GLY A 230 -1.05 7.55 -8.81
C GLY A 230 -0.59 8.53 -7.72
N PHE A 231 0.70 8.82 -7.60
CA PHE A 231 1.27 9.61 -6.50
C PHE A 231 0.97 11.11 -6.65
N SER A 232 0.54 11.71 -5.56
CA SER A 232 0.51 13.16 -5.36
C SER A 232 1.31 13.53 -4.11
N GLU A 233 2.04 14.64 -4.15
CA GLU A 233 2.85 15.09 -3.01
C GLU A 233 2.01 15.21 -1.75
N LEU A 234 2.54 14.66 -0.66
CA LEU A 234 1.90 14.72 0.64
C LEU A 234 2.03 16.11 1.26
N SER A 235 0.92 16.59 1.81
CA SER A 235 0.93 17.81 2.65
C SER A 235 1.62 17.53 4.00
N PRO A 236 2.10 18.55 4.71
CA PRO A 236 2.63 18.38 6.07
C PRO A 236 1.66 17.67 7.02
N ALA A 237 0.36 17.95 6.91
CA ALA A 237 -0.67 17.30 7.70
C ALA A 237 -0.82 15.81 7.38
N GLN A 238 -0.79 15.43 6.10
CA GLN A 238 -0.77 14.03 5.67
C GLN A 238 0.49 13.30 6.13
N CYS A 239 1.66 13.96 6.10
CA CYS A 239 2.89 13.41 6.68
C CYS A 239 2.75 13.11 8.17
N GLU A 240 2.10 13.98 8.95
CA GLU A 240 1.85 13.73 10.38
C GLU A 240 0.92 12.53 10.61
N ASP A 241 -0.08 12.32 9.76
CA ASP A 241 -0.96 11.15 9.86
C ASP A 241 -0.22 9.86 9.52
N LEU A 242 0.62 9.86 8.48
CA LEU A 242 1.49 8.72 8.17
C LEU A 242 2.47 8.41 9.31
N LYS A 243 3.05 9.44 9.94
CA LYS A 243 3.88 9.25 11.14
C LYS A 243 3.09 8.49 12.22
N LYS A 244 1.89 8.93 12.57
CA LYS A 244 1.06 8.28 13.59
C LYS A 244 0.70 6.84 13.22
N GLN A 245 0.41 6.58 11.96
CA GLN A 245 0.04 5.24 11.47
C GLN A 245 1.20 4.25 11.53
N PHE A 246 2.40 4.65 11.06
CA PHE A 246 3.52 3.72 10.91
C PHE A 246 4.46 3.66 12.11
N LEU A 247 4.58 4.74 12.88
CA LEU A 247 5.48 4.84 14.01
C LEU A 247 5.39 3.72 15.04
N PRO A 248 4.19 3.29 15.48
CA PRO A 248 4.08 2.21 16.45
C PRO A 248 4.78 0.92 15.98
N ASN A 249 4.79 0.69 14.67
CA ASN A 249 5.29 -0.54 14.05
C ASN A 249 6.79 -0.49 13.71
N ILE A 250 7.42 0.69 13.75
CA ILE A 250 8.84 0.85 13.42
C ILE A 250 9.74 0.17 14.45
N ASN A 251 10.68 -0.64 13.96
CA ASN A 251 11.86 -1.09 14.66
C ASN A 251 13.08 -0.46 13.98
N ILE A 252 13.92 0.27 14.75
CA ILE A 252 15.09 0.99 14.21
C ILE A 252 16.14 0.07 13.59
N ASP A 253 16.16 -1.22 13.95
CA ASP A 253 17.02 -2.22 13.31
C ASP A 253 16.65 -2.43 11.82
N TYR A 254 15.43 -2.09 11.44
CA TYR A 254 14.88 -2.28 10.09
C TYR A 254 14.68 -0.97 9.32
N VAL A 255 15.34 0.09 9.78
CA VAL A 255 15.33 1.41 9.12
C VAL A 255 16.77 1.81 8.83
N SER A 256 17.00 2.31 7.64
CA SER A 256 18.25 2.95 7.23
C SER A 256 17.95 4.37 6.75
N VAL A 257 18.73 5.33 7.21
CA VAL A 257 18.69 6.72 6.74
C VAL A 257 20.10 7.10 6.33
N ILE A 258 20.29 7.46 5.07
CA ILE A 258 21.60 7.88 4.56
C ILE A 258 21.63 9.39 4.47
N VAL A 259 22.69 9.97 5.02
CA VAL A 259 22.90 11.42 5.05
C VAL A 259 24.24 11.83 4.44
N ASP A 260 24.30 13.05 3.94
CA ASP A 260 25.54 13.67 3.46
C ASP A 260 26.38 14.25 4.61
N ARG A 261 27.46 14.95 4.27
CA ARG A 261 28.37 15.62 5.25
C ARG A 261 27.70 16.72 6.06
N ASN A 262 26.61 17.28 5.56
CA ASN A 262 25.83 18.35 6.21
C ASN A 262 24.63 17.79 6.99
N ASP A 263 24.57 16.48 7.21
CA ASP A 263 23.45 15.77 7.87
C ASP A 263 22.12 15.85 7.11
N LYS A 264 22.16 16.20 5.82
CA LYS A 264 20.97 16.21 4.94
C LYS A 264 20.64 14.78 4.52
N VAL A 265 19.38 14.37 4.67
CA VAL A 265 18.90 13.07 4.20
C VAL A 265 18.96 13.02 2.67
N ILE A 266 19.64 12.00 2.13
CA ILE A 266 19.77 11.74 0.68
C ILE A 266 19.15 10.40 0.27
N GLY A 267 18.84 9.55 1.22
CA GLY A 267 18.20 8.28 0.95
C GLY A 267 17.73 7.60 2.21
N PHE A 268 16.79 6.71 2.07
CA PHE A 268 16.28 5.91 3.20
C PHE A 268 15.70 4.59 2.72
N GLY A 269 15.63 3.62 3.64
CA GLY A 269 14.86 2.38 3.51
C GLY A 269 14.10 2.11 4.79
N ILE A 270 12.82 1.77 4.67
CA ILE A 270 11.95 1.46 5.80
C ILE A 270 11.31 0.10 5.53
N THR A 271 11.55 -0.84 6.44
CA THR A 271 10.91 -2.14 6.46
C THR A 271 10.23 -2.35 7.80
N LEU A 272 9.16 -3.14 7.83
CA LEU A 272 8.37 -3.39 9.03
C LEU A 272 8.21 -4.90 9.25
N PRO A 273 8.12 -5.37 10.50
CA PRO A 273 7.73 -6.77 10.75
C PRO A 273 6.40 -7.08 10.08
N SER A 274 6.32 -8.20 9.35
CA SER A 274 5.09 -8.58 8.67
C SER A 274 3.94 -8.83 9.65
N LEU A 275 2.80 -8.20 9.43
CA LEU A 275 1.62 -8.31 10.28
C LEU A 275 0.54 -9.24 9.72
N SER A 276 0.71 -9.78 8.51
CA SER A 276 -0.31 -10.54 7.79
C SER A 276 -0.92 -11.67 8.62
N LEU A 277 -0.10 -12.56 9.16
CA LEU A 277 -0.56 -13.69 9.99
C LEU A 277 -1.18 -13.24 11.33
N ALA A 278 -0.72 -12.10 11.86
CA ALA A 278 -1.29 -11.54 13.08
C ALA A 278 -2.67 -10.95 12.83
N LEU A 279 -2.86 -10.25 11.70
CA LEU A 279 -4.14 -9.70 11.29
C LEU A 279 -5.16 -10.79 10.94
N GLN A 280 -4.73 -11.89 10.29
CA GLN A 280 -5.60 -13.06 10.09
C GLN A 280 -6.14 -13.61 11.41
N LYS A 281 -5.26 -13.77 12.42
CA LYS A 281 -5.65 -14.22 13.76
C LYS A 281 -6.53 -13.23 14.50
N ALA A 282 -6.32 -11.93 14.29
CA ALA A 282 -7.12 -10.85 14.85
C ALA A 282 -8.49 -10.68 14.17
N LYS A 283 -8.70 -11.28 12.98
CA LYS A 283 -9.97 -11.24 12.22
C LYS A 283 -10.51 -9.81 12.02
N GLY A 284 -9.61 -8.83 11.79
CA GLY A 284 -9.97 -7.43 11.62
C GLY A 284 -10.26 -6.66 12.92
N HIS A 285 -10.11 -7.27 14.10
CA HIS A 285 -10.40 -6.64 15.38
C HIS A 285 -9.18 -6.67 16.32
N LEU A 286 -8.72 -5.49 16.78
CA LEU A 286 -7.63 -5.44 17.77
C LEU A 286 -8.11 -5.80 19.18
N PHE A 287 -9.34 -5.44 19.55
CA PHE A 287 -9.88 -5.71 20.88
C PHE A 287 -10.97 -6.80 20.84
N PRO A 288 -11.09 -7.65 21.90
CA PRO A 288 -10.32 -7.58 23.14
C PRO A 288 -8.93 -8.24 23.09
N PHE A 289 -8.61 -9.15 22.14
CA PHE A 289 -7.37 -9.95 22.17
C PHE A 289 -6.53 -9.91 20.90
N GLY A 290 -7.02 -9.32 19.80
CA GLY A 290 -6.32 -9.24 18.51
C GLY A 290 -4.99 -8.50 18.62
N PHE A 291 -4.89 -7.44 19.44
CA PHE A 291 -3.65 -6.70 19.69
C PHE A 291 -2.50 -7.59 20.20
N ILE A 292 -2.78 -8.68 20.91
CA ILE A 292 -1.75 -9.61 21.41
C ILE A 292 -1.02 -10.28 20.24
N HIS A 293 -1.74 -10.64 19.17
CA HIS A 293 -1.14 -11.22 17.97
C HIS A 293 -0.22 -10.22 17.27
N VAL A 294 -0.66 -8.95 17.15
CA VAL A 294 0.12 -7.86 16.57
C VAL A 294 1.39 -7.61 17.40
N LEU A 295 1.28 -7.46 18.71
CA LEU A 295 2.44 -7.23 19.58
C LEU A 295 3.45 -8.39 19.53
N ARG A 296 2.98 -9.62 19.41
CA ARG A 296 3.87 -10.79 19.23
C ARG A 296 4.60 -10.73 17.89
N ALA A 297 3.88 -10.40 16.79
CA ALA A 297 4.48 -10.28 15.45
C ALA A 297 5.52 -9.16 15.40
N LEU A 298 5.28 -8.03 16.06
CA LEU A 298 6.25 -6.92 16.15
C LEU A 298 7.52 -7.30 16.93
N ARG A 299 7.44 -8.24 17.88
CA ARG A 299 8.57 -8.67 18.69
C ARG A 299 9.34 -9.86 18.11
N LYS A 300 8.64 -10.79 17.49
CA LYS A 300 9.22 -12.02 16.94
C LYS A 300 8.54 -12.35 15.62
N ASN A 301 9.31 -12.26 14.56
CA ASN A 301 8.88 -12.56 13.20
C ASN A 301 10.06 -13.19 12.44
N ASP A 302 9.79 -13.91 11.38
CA ASP A 302 10.80 -14.39 10.43
C ASP A 302 10.68 -13.71 9.07
N THR A 303 9.71 -12.82 8.92
CA THR A 303 9.38 -12.11 7.69
C THR A 303 9.19 -10.63 7.98
N ILE A 304 9.71 -9.79 7.10
CA ILE A 304 9.47 -8.34 7.10
C ILE A 304 8.87 -7.90 5.77
N ASP A 305 8.12 -6.82 5.80
CA ASP A 305 7.55 -6.15 4.63
C ASP A 305 8.44 -4.96 4.26
N ALA A 306 8.99 -4.94 3.02
CA ALA A 306 9.74 -3.79 2.50
C ALA A 306 8.72 -2.72 2.07
N LEU A 307 8.60 -1.68 2.90
CA LEU A 307 7.53 -0.68 2.74
C LEU A 307 7.94 0.46 1.81
N LEU A 308 9.07 1.11 2.08
CA LEU A 308 9.50 2.31 1.36
C LEU A 308 11.02 2.30 1.17
N ILE A 309 11.46 2.69 -0.02
CA ILE A 309 12.86 2.97 -0.33
C ILE A 309 12.93 4.15 -1.29
N ALA A 310 13.78 5.12 -1.00
CA ALA A 310 14.07 6.21 -1.93
C ALA A 310 15.52 6.68 -1.79
N ILE A 311 16.08 7.14 -2.90
CA ILE A 311 17.40 7.76 -2.99
C ILE A 311 17.25 8.98 -3.88
N SER A 312 17.68 10.15 -3.41
CA SER A 312 17.65 11.41 -4.15
C SER A 312 18.28 11.25 -5.53
N GLU A 313 17.71 11.87 -6.55
CA GLU A 313 18.11 11.70 -7.96
C GLU A 313 19.62 11.90 -8.17
N GLU A 314 20.21 12.86 -7.47
CA GLU A 314 21.65 13.12 -7.52
C GLU A 314 22.52 11.92 -7.13
N TYR A 315 21.99 11.00 -6.30
CA TYR A 315 22.70 9.83 -5.77
C TYR A 315 22.20 8.48 -6.32
N GLN A 316 21.24 8.51 -7.22
CA GLN A 316 20.81 7.30 -7.94
C GLN A 316 21.98 6.76 -8.78
N ASP A 317 22.00 5.46 -9.03
CA ASP A 317 23.06 4.72 -9.76
C ASP A 317 24.48 4.81 -9.18
N LYS A 318 24.63 5.47 -8.03
CA LYS A 318 25.91 5.57 -7.32
C LYS A 318 26.13 4.47 -6.27
N GLY A 319 25.25 3.48 -6.21
CA GLY A 319 25.36 2.32 -5.33
C GLY A 319 24.94 2.59 -3.87
N VAL A 320 24.27 3.70 -3.59
CA VAL A 320 23.78 4.06 -2.24
C VAL A 320 22.83 3.01 -1.67
N ASN A 321 22.10 2.28 -2.52
CA ASN A 321 21.26 1.16 -2.11
C ASN A 321 22.06 0.08 -1.34
N ALA A 322 23.37 -0.07 -1.60
CA ALA A 322 24.19 -1.00 -0.84
C ALA A 322 24.34 -0.60 0.64
N MET A 323 24.36 0.71 0.94
CA MET A 323 24.38 1.19 2.33
C MET A 323 23.08 0.84 3.05
N ILE A 324 21.93 1.07 2.38
CA ILE A 324 20.60 0.76 2.92
C ILE A 324 20.47 -0.75 3.18
N VAL A 325 20.82 -1.58 2.18
CA VAL A 325 20.76 -3.04 2.29
C VAL A 325 21.71 -3.56 3.37
N SER A 326 22.94 -3.02 3.45
CA SER A 326 23.92 -3.37 4.48
C SER A 326 23.35 -3.15 5.88
N LYS A 327 22.80 -1.96 6.15
CA LYS A 327 22.26 -1.60 7.46
C LYS A 327 21.04 -2.43 7.85
N ILE A 328 20.04 -2.51 6.97
CA ILE A 328 18.80 -3.27 7.22
C ILE A 328 19.11 -4.77 7.31
N GLY A 329 20.01 -5.29 6.46
CA GLY A 329 20.44 -6.68 6.47
C GLY A 329 21.11 -7.11 7.78
N GLU A 330 21.90 -6.24 8.41
CA GLU A 330 22.44 -6.48 9.77
C GLU A 330 21.31 -6.63 10.80
N GLY A 331 20.32 -5.74 10.75
CA GLY A 331 19.14 -5.82 11.62
C GLY A 331 18.35 -7.09 11.42
N MET A 332 18.16 -7.50 10.15
CA MET A 332 17.50 -8.76 9.80
C MET A 332 18.25 -9.97 10.35
N LYS A 333 19.56 -10.04 10.14
CA LYS A 333 20.41 -11.14 10.63
C LYS A 333 20.39 -11.21 12.15
N LYS A 334 20.54 -10.07 12.84
CA LYS A 334 20.48 -9.96 14.30
C LYS A 334 19.17 -10.52 14.87
N ASN A 335 18.06 -10.29 14.20
CA ASN A 335 16.72 -10.65 14.67
C ASN A 335 16.18 -11.95 14.04
N GLY A 336 16.98 -12.70 13.27
CA GLY A 336 16.61 -14.00 12.71
C GLY A 336 15.56 -13.94 11.60
N ILE A 337 15.48 -12.82 10.87
CA ILE A 337 14.60 -12.67 9.70
C ILE A 337 15.11 -13.53 8.56
N LYS A 338 14.22 -14.26 7.92
CA LYS A 338 14.50 -15.18 6.81
C LYS A 338 14.02 -14.64 5.46
N TYR A 339 12.92 -13.90 5.47
CA TYR A 339 12.23 -13.46 4.26
C TYR A 339 11.91 -11.97 4.30
N VAL A 340 11.93 -11.37 3.13
CA VAL A 340 11.39 -10.03 2.86
C VAL A 340 10.26 -10.18 1.85
N GLU A 341 9.10 -9.63 2.17
CA GLU A 341 8.02 -9.42 1.20
C GLU A 341 8.15 -8.00 0.67
N SER A 342 8.31 -7.82 -0.65
CA SER A 342 8.13 -6.48 -1.19
C SER A 342 6.64 -6.08 -1.07
N THR A 343 6.38 -4.82 -0.79
CA THR A 343 5.05 -4.27 -1.02
C THR A 343 4.87 -4.04 -2.52
N ARG A 344 3.67 -3.60 -2.93
CA ARG A 344 3.35 -3.39 -4.34
C ARG A 344 4.30 -2.40 -5.00
N GLU A 345 4.95 -2.83 -6.07
CA GLU A 345 5.84 -2.06 -6.91
C GLU A 345 5.23 -1.96 -8.31
N LEU A 346 5.27 -0.79 -8.93
CA LEU A 346 4.86 -0.65 -10.32
C LEU A 346 5.69 -1.58 -11.21
N GLU A 347 5.06 -2.23 -12.18
CA GLU A 347 5.73 -3.21 -13.07
C GLU A 347 6.89 -2.60 -13.88
N ASP A 348 6.87 -1.28 -14.09
CA ASP A 348 7.92 -0.52 -14.79
C ASP A 348 8.95 0.12 -13.85
N ASN A 349 8.84 -0.06 -12.53
CA ASN A 349 9.82 0.45 -11.56
C ASN A 349 11.07 -0.44 -11.48
N HIS A 350 11.82 -0.50 -12.59
CA HIS A 350 13.02 -1.31 -12.69
C HIS A 350 14.11 -0.95 -11.69
N ASN A 351 14.14 0.29 -11.20
CA ASN A 351 15.13 0.73 -10.22
C ASN A 351 15.03 -0.04 -8.91
N VAL A 352 13.81 -0.27 -8.43
CA VAL A 352 13.57 -1.07 -7.21
C VAL A 352 13.71 -2.56 -7.49
N GLN A 353 13.14 -3.05 -8.60
CA GLN A 353 13.22 -4.46 -8.98
C GLN A 353 14.67 -4.94 -9.16
N ASN A 354 15.56 -4.11 -9.68
CA ASN A 354 17.00 -4.40 -9.81
C ASN A 354 17.70 -4.59 -8.44
N ILE A 355 17.13 -4.11 -7.33
CA ILE A 355 17.65 -4.40 -5.99
C ILE A 355 17.41 -5.88 -5.68
N TRP A 356 16.19 -6.35 -5.93
CA TRP A 356 15.77 -7.74 -5.65
C TRP A 356 16.46 -8.75 -6.58
N GLY A 357 16.73 -8.36 -7.83
CA GLY A 357 17.43 -9.20 -8.82
C GLY A 357 18.82 -9.70 -8.38
N ARG A 358 19.37 -9.15 -7.29
CA ARG A 358 20.67 -9.55 -6.71
C ARG A 358 20.55 -10.58 -5.60
N PHE A 359 19.34 -10.95 -5.22
CA PHE A 359 19.01 -11.90 -4.17
C PHE A 359 18.29 -13.10 -4.76
N GLU A 360 18.22 -14.20 -4.02
CA GLU A 360 17.27 -15.24 -4.30
C GLU A 360 15.86 -14.68 -4.08
N HIS A 361 15.09 -14.57 -5.15
CA HIS A 361 13.77 -13.97 -5.14
C HIS A 361 12.82 -14.66 -6.09
N ARG A 362 11.53 -14.52 -5.85
CA ARG A 362 10.47 -14.92 -6.78
C ARG A 362 9.41 -13.83 -6.86
N LEU A 363 8.94 -13.54 -8.06
CA LEU A 363 7.68 -12.84 -8.26
C LEU A 363 6.57 -13.80 -7.80
N HIS A 364 5.75 -13.38 -6.86
CA HIS A 364 4.74 -14.27 -6.30
C HIS A 364 3.32 -13.71 -6.29
N LYS A 365 3.15 -12.41 -6.49
CA LYS A 365 1.83 -11.79 -6.66
C LYS A 365 1.89 -10.68 -7.71
N ARG A 366 0.77 -10.53 -8.42
CA ARG A 366 0.52 -9.43 -9.34
C ARG A 366 -0.88 -8.88 -9.09
N ALA A 367 -0.99 -7.57 -8.98
CA ALA A 367 -2.28 -6.87 -8.89
C ALA A 367 -2.40 -5.89 -10.04
N ARG A 368 -3.60 -5.76 -10.60
CA ARG A 368 -3.87 -4.95 -11.81
C ARG A 368 -4.84 -3.83 -11.53
N VAL A 369 -4.53 -2.67 -12.06
CA VAL A 369 -5.41 -1.50 -12.15
C VAL A 369 -5.99 -1.44 -13.57
N TYR A 370 -7.26 -1.10 -13.65
CA TYR A 370 -8.01 -1.04 -14.89
C TYR A 370 -8.47 0.39 -15.16
N ILE A 371 -8.65 0.73 -16.44
CA ILE A 371 -9.06 2.06 -16.88
C ILE A 371 -10.14 1.96 -17.97
N LYS A 372 -11.04 2.94 -18.00
CA LYS A 372 -12.05 3.10 -19.04
C LYS A 372 -12.29 4.58 -19.31
N GLU A 373 -12.24 4.98 -20.59
CA GLU A 373 -12.71 6.28 -21.03
C GLU A 373 -14.24 6.29 -21.05
N LEU A 374 -14.85 7.33 -20.46
CA LEU A 374 -16.30 7.49 -20.47
C LEU A 374 -16.72 8.25 -21.73
N GLN A 375 -17.69 7.72 -22.41
CA GLN A 375 -18.33 8.37 -23.58
C GLN A 375 -19.36 9.40 -23.12
#